data_8907b230e25c0c445b6bce53c449fd2f
#
_entry.id   8907b230e25c0c445b6bce53c449fd2f
#
_cell.length_a   1.000
_cell.length_b   1.000
_cell.length_c   1.000
_cell.angle_alpha   90.00
_cell.angle_beta   90.00
_cell.angle_gamma   90.00
#
_symmetry.space_group_name_H-M   'P 1'
#
loop_
_entity.id
_entity.type
_entity.pdbx_description
1 polymer ?
#
loop_
_entity_poly.entity_id
_entity_poly.type
_entity_poly.pdbx_seq_one_letter_code
_entity_poly.pdbx_strand_id
1 'polypeptide(L)'
;TVSNNLNLPHFAPKAKRIIYLFQSGGPSQHDLFDYKPKLNEMKGIDLPESVRMGQRLTGMTSGQSNFPLVGSATNFKQYGEARAWVSDLLPYIGKISDELCFIKSMHTEAINHDPAVTFFQTGSQQPGRPSMGSWLSYGLGSLNKNLPDFVVLLSRGTGRPKGQPLYSRLWGNGFLSSLHQGVQFRSAKDPVLFLKNPESLSKQERRKMLDYLSELNEEQEKKFGDKEVSNRISQYEMAYRMQTSVPETMDISDEPENILKLYGPNANKPGTYAANCILARKLIEKDVRFVQLYHMGWDQHSDLPMQIKGQANDVDQPTAALIMDLKQRGLLEDTLIVWGGEFGRTSYGQLQTSLSKEDLRVIKAGKYGRDHHPRCFTIFMAGAG
;
A
#
# COMPACT_ATOMS: atom_id res chain seq x y z
N THR A 1 18.16 7.60 39.74
CA THR A 1 17.07 8.34 39.11
C THR A 1 17.26 8.27 37.60
N VAL A 2 16.61 7.29 36.96
CA VAL A 2 16.52 7.19 35.52
C VAL A 2 15.55 8.31 35.10
N SER A 3 16.07 9.33 34.46
CA SER A 3 15.27 10.37 33.82
C SER A 3 14.43 9.70 32.71
N ASN A 4 13.14 9.51 32.98
CA ASN A 4 12.15 9.14 31.98
C ASN A 4 11.88 10.37 31.08
N ASN A 5 12.84 10.72 30.23
CA ASN A 5 12.57 11.54 29.06
C ASN A 5 11.87 10.64 28.03
N LEU A 6 10.58 10.40 28.23
CA LEU A 6 9.69 10.04 27.13
C LEU A 6 9.83 11.18 26.13
N ASN A 7 10.49 10.94 25.01
CA ASN A 7 10.51 11.86 23.87
C ASN A 7 9.06 11.95 23.37
N LEU A 8 8.30 12.84 23.95
CA LEU A 8 6.95 13.15 23.48
C LEU A 8 7.07 13.74 22.08
N PRO A 9 6.10 13.47 21.20
CA PRO A 9 6.07 14.09 19.88
C PRO A 9 6.07 15.62 19.99
N HIS A 10 6.71 16.29 19.05
CA HIS A 10 6.78 17.75 19.02
C HIS A 10 5.40 18.41 18.89
N PHE A 11 4.44 17.71 18.31
CA PHE A 11 3.05 18.12 18.13
C PHE A 11 2.12 17.05 18.70
N ALA A 12 0.96 17.47 19.19
CA ALA A 12 -0.06 16.53 19.65
C ALA A 12 -0.53 15.65 18.48
N PRO A 13 -0.44 14.32 18.60
CA PRO A 13 -0.88 13.42 17.53
C PRO A 13 -2.39 13.52 17.31
N LYS A 14 -2.82 13.67 16.07
CA LYS A 14 -4.23 13.72 15.67
C LYS A 14 -4.70 12.39 15.12
N ALA A 15 -3.82 11.69 14.39
CA ALA A 15 -4.15 10.44 13.73
C ALA A 15 -4.51 9.35 14.74
N LYS A 16 -5.73 8.83 14.62
CA LYS A 16 -6.21 7.63 15.35
C LYS A 16 -6.16 6.40 14.47
N ARG A 17 -6.31 6.58 13.16
CA ARG A 17 -6.40 5.53 12.15
C ARG A 17 -5.49 5.83 10.98
N ILE A 18 -5.06 4.78 10.27
CA ILE A 18 -4.20 4.91 9.10
C ILE A 18 -4.73 4.04 7.97
N ILE A 19 -4.78 4.59 6.77
CA ILE A 19 -4.94 3.85 5.52
C ILE A 19 -3.63 3.97 4.73
N TYR A 20 -2.96 2.85 4.49
CA TYR A 20 -1.77 2.83 3.66
C TYR A 20 -2.07 2.23 2.29
N LEU A 21 -2.09 3.08 1.26
CA LEU A 21 -2.29 2.73 -0.15
C LEU A 21 -0.93 2.40 -0.77
N PHE A 22 -0.45 1.18 -0.53
CA PHE A 22 0.87 0.76 -0.98
C PHE A 22 0.86 0.33 -2.45
N GLN A 23 1.61 1.04 -3.28
CA GLN A 23 1.70 0.87 -4.72
C GLN A 23 2.89 -0.02 -5.07
N SER A 24 2.71 -1.34 -5.00
CA SER A 24 3.79 -2.31 -5.15
C SER A 24 4.34 -2.38 -6.56
N GLY A 25 5.65 -2.22 -6.67
CA GLY A 25 6.39 -2.25 -7.91
C GLY A 25 7.10 -0.93 -8.27
N GLY A 26 7.09 0.06 -7.39
CA GLY A 26 7.83 1.31 -7.58
C GLY A 26 7.23 2.22 -8.66
N PRO A 27 6.16 2.97 -8.35
CA PRO A 27 5.58 3.94 -9.28
C PRO A 27 6.60 4.94 -9.80
N SER A 28 6.59 5.21 -11.11
CA SER A 28 7.52 6.16 -11.72
C SER A 28 7.17 7.60 -11.34
N GLN A 29 7.94 8.18 -10.45
CA GLN A 29 7.80 9.58 -10.03
C GLN A 29 7.94 10.54 -11.22
N HIS A 30 8.80 10.21 -12.20
CA HIS A 30 9.03 11.03 -13.41
C HIS A 30 7.81 11.12 -14.32
N ASP A 31 6.91 10.15 -14.24
CA ASP A 31 5.74 10.03 -15.09
C ASP A 31 4.44 10.37 -14.35
N LEU A 32 4.48 10.59 -13.01
CA LEU A 32 3.30 10.84 -12.18
C LEU A 32 3.32 12.19 -11.45
N PHE A 33 4.43 12.54 -10.76
CA PHE A 33 4.45 13.70 -9.84
C PHE A 33 5.66 14.62 -10.00
N ASP A 34 6.76 14.11 -10.56
CA ASP A 34 8.03 14.85 -10.66
C ASP A 34 8.21 15.42 -12.07
N TYR A 35 7.62 16.60 -12.32
CA TYR A 35 7.77 17.29 -13.58
C TYR A 35 9.22 17.74 -13.83
N LYS A 36 9.85 17.15 -14.85
CA LYS A 36 11.24 17.42 -15.23
C LYS A 36 11.36 17.67 -16.74
N PRO A 37 11.01 18.88 -17.23
CA PRO A 37 10.95 19.19 -18.66
C PRO A 37 12.30 18.97 -19.37
N LYS A 38 13.42 19.22 -18.71
CA LYS A 38 14.75 18.96 -19.27
C LYS A 38 15.00 17.53 -19.69
N LEU A 39 14.35 16.53 -19.06
CA LEU A 39 14.47 15.14 -19.52
C LEU A 39 13.86 14.94 -20.92
N ASN A 40 12.85 15.72 -21.30
CA ASN A 40 12.28 15.68 -22.64
C ASN A 40 13.25 16.28 -23.67
N GLU A 41 13.91 17.39 -23.33
CA GLU A 41 14.92 18.06 -24.18
C GLU A 41 16.16 17.18 -24.37
N MET A 42 16.57 16.45 -23.34
CA MET A 42 17.74 15.58 -23.31
C MET A 42 17.44 14.13 -23.75
N LYS A 43 16.28 13.87 -24.29
CA LYS A 43 15.85 12.51 -24.67
C LYS A 43 16.84 11.87 -25.66
N GLY A 44 17.36 10.69 -25.28
CA GLY A 44 18.32 9.92 -26.07
C GLY A 44 19.78 10.30 -25.84
N ILE A 45 20.07 11.34 -25.05
CA ILE A 45 21.44 11.67 -24.61
C ILE A 45 21.79 10.69 -23.48
N ASP A 46 23.00 10.19 -23.48
CA ASP A 46 23.48 9.29 -22.43
C ASP A 46 23.60 10.02 -21.09
N LEU A 47 23.26 9.32 -19.99
CA LEU A 47 23.32 9.89 -18.64
C LEU A 47 24.78 10.22 -18.30
N PRO A 48 25.13 11.50 -18.01
CA PRO A 48 26.49 11.87 -17.68
C PRO A 48 27.02 11.12 -16.44
N GLU A 49 28.26 10.66 -16.50
CA GLU A 49 28.90 9.97 -15.39
C GLU A 49 28.92 10.83 -14.11
N SER A 50 29.07 12.15 -14.26
CA SER A 50 28.99 13.12 -13.14
C SER A 50 27.64 13.10 -12.40
N VAL A 51 26.56 12.68 -13.08
CA VAL A 51 25.22 12.52 -12.48
C VAL A 51 25.02 11.10 -11.95
N ARG A 52 25.54 10.10 -12.69
CA ARG A 52 25.47 8.69 -12.27
C ARG A 52 26.28 8.43 -11.00
N MET A 53 27.44 9.05 -10.85
CA MET A 53 28.30 9.06 -9.65
C MET A 53 28.54 7.64 -9.07
N GLY A 54 28.76 6.64 -9.93
CA GLY A 54 28.97 5.26 -9.50
C GLY A 54 27.76 4.60 -8.82
N GLN A 55 26.55 5.09 -9.06
CA GLN A 55 25.34 4.48 -8.51
C GLN A 55 25.28 2.99 -8.87
N ARG A 56 24.98 2.16 -7.89
CA ARG A 56 24.77 0.73 -8.09
C ARG A 56 23.65 0.48 -9.09
N LEU A 57 23.95 -0.32 -10.11
CA LEU A 57 22.98 -0.78 -11.08
C LEU A 57 22.27 -2.04 -10.58
N THR A 58 21.03 -2.23 -11.01
CA THR A 58 20.34 -3.51 -10.80
C THR A 58 20.86 -4.55 -11.81
N GLY A 59 20.52 -5.82 -11.60
CA GLY A 59 20.77 -6.88 -12.59
C GLY A 59 20.10 -6.63 -13.94
N MET A 60 19.08 -5.76 -13.97
CA MET A 60 18.31 -5.45 -15.19
C MET A 60 19.06 -4.54 -16.15
N THR A 61 19.88 -3.63 -15.65
CA THR A 61 20.63 -2.65 -16.48
C THR A 61 22.15 -2.79 -16.36
N SER A 62 22.65 -3.71 -15.55
CA SER A 62 24.11 -3.92 -15.38
C SER A 62 24.83 -4.29 -16.68
N GLY A 63 24.14 -4.88 -17.64
CA GLY A 63 24.64 -5.22 -18.98
C GLY A 63 24.46 -4.11 -20.02
N GLN A 64 23.85 -2.96 -19.69
CA GLN A 64 23.76 -1.82 -20.61
C GLN A 64 25.07 -1.07 -20.67
N SER A 65 25.54 -0.78 -21.88
CA SER A 65 26.70 0.07 -22.13
C SER A 65 26.37 1.56 -22.09
N ASN A 66 25.11 1.92 -22.43
CA ASN A 66 24.60 3.28 -22.48
C ASN A 66 23.34 3.42 -21.64
N PHE A 67 23.13 4.60 -21.07
CA PHE A 67 21.99 4.94 -20.21
C PHE A 67 21.22 6.13 -20.77
N PRO A 68 20.52 5.96 -21.92
CA PRO A 68 19.90 7.08 -22.62
C PRO A 68 18.79 7.65 -21.76
N LEU A 69 18.79 8.96 -21.56
CA LEU A 69 17.76 9.70 -20.88
C LEU A 69 16.42 9.55 -21.61
N VAL A 70 15.37 9.35 -20.86
CA VAL A 70 13.99 9.29 -21.37
C VAL A 70 13.15 10.33 -20.66
N GLY A 71 12.44 11.13 -21.44
CA GLY A 71 11.49 12.10 -20.92
C GLY A 71 10.29 11.45 -20.26
N SER A 72 9.40 12.25 -19.69
CA SER A 72 8.14 11.74 -19.18
C SER A 72 7.31 11.11 -20.29
N ALA A 73 6.67 9.98 -19.97
CA ALA A 73 5.70 9.31 -20.86
C ALA A 73 4.36 10.05 -20.92
N THR A 74 4.18 11.10 -20.13
CA THR A 74 2.91 11.80 -19.88
C THR A 74 3.13 13.31 -19.90
N ASN A 75 2.05 14.06 -20.05
CA ASN A 75 2.07 15.50 -19.85
C ASN A 75 1.75 15.83 -18.39
N PHE A 76 2.10 17.05 -17.99
CA PHE A 76 1.85 17.54 -16.66
C PHE A 76 1.02 18.82 -16.68
N LYS A 77 0.21 19.00 -15.65
CA LYS A 77 -0.53 20.24 -15.38
C LYS A 77 -0.31 20.67 -13.94
N GLN A 78 -0.47 21.95 -13.69
CA GLN A 78 -0.53 22.48 -12.35
C GLN A 78 -1.96 22.44 -11.82
N TYR A 79 -2.12 22.01 -10.57
CA TYR A 79 -3.41 21.90 -9.90
C TYR A 79 -3.34 22.58 -8.53
N GLY A 80 -4.51 23.02 -8.08
CA GLY A 80 -4.70 23.62 -6.74
C GLY A 80 -4.04 24.99 -6.57
N GLU A 81 -4.22 25.56 -5.38
CA GLU A 81 -3.64 26.85 -5.01
C GLU A 81 -2.11 26.76 -4.88
N ALA A 82 -1.60 25.61 -4.39
CA ALA A 82 -0.17 25.32 -4.31
C ALA A 82 0.49 25.06 -5.68
N ARG A 83 -0.27 25.03 -6.78
CA ARG A 83 0.21 24.78 -8.14
C ARG A 83 1.04 23.50 -8.24
N ALA A 84 0.57 22.43 -7.62
CA ALA A 84 1.24 21.13 -7.63
C ALA A 84 1.27 20.56 -9.07
N TRP A 85 2.46 20.14 -9.52
CA TRP A 85 2.59 19.43 -10.78
C TRP A 85 2.11 17.99 -10.65
N VAL A 86 1.11 17.60 -11.42
CA VAL A 86 0.56 16.24 -11.49
C VAL A 86 0.38 15.84 -12.95
N SER A 87 0.65 14.58 -13.23
CA SER A 87 0.46 13.98 -14.56
C SER A 87 -1.00 14.08 -15.03
N ASP A 88 -1.19 14.23 -16.34
CA ASP A 88 -2.50 14.18 -16.98
C ASP A 88 -3.19 12.80 -16.88
N LEU A 89 -2.47 11.77 -16.45
CA LEU A 89 -3.02 10.46 -16.10
C LEU A 89 -3.74 10.43 -14.76
N LEU A 90 -3.55 11.46 -13.91
CA LEU A 90 -4.08 11.51 -12.53
C LEU A 90 -4.96 12.77 -12.33
N PRO A 91 -5.99 12.99 -13.18
CA PRO A 91 -6.80 14.21 -13.11
C PRO A 91 -7.66 14.32 -11.85
N TYR A 92 -8.07 13.21 -11.23
CA TYR A 92 -8.84 13.23 -9.98
C TYR A 92 -7.94 13.54 -8.78
N ILE A 93 -6.78 12.91 -8.67
CA ILE A 93 -5.75 13.24 -7.66
C ILE A 93 -5.30 14.70 -7.84
N GLY A 94 -5.12 15.16 -9.09
CA GLY A 94 -4.83 16.55 -9.37
C GLY A 94 -5.85 17.52 -8.77
N LYS A 95 -7.15 17.25 -8.93
CA LYS A 95 -8.24 18.11 -8.42
C LYS A 95 -8.26 18.24 -6.90
N ILE A 96 -7.71 17.28 -6.18
CA ILE A 96 -7.64 17.31 -4.71
C ILE A 96 -6.24 17.61 -4.19
N SER A 97 -5.36 18.17 -5.04
CA SER A 97 -3.94 18.38 -4.70
C SER A 97 -3.73 19.26 -3.46
N ASP A 98 -4.66 20.18 -3.15
CA ASP A 98 -4.60 21.02 -1.95
C ASP A 98 -4.89 20.24 -0.65
N GLU A 99 -5.45 19.04 -0.74
CA GLU A 99 -5.61 18.11 0.39
C GLU A 99 -4.36 17.22 0.59
N LEU A 100 -3.37 17.31 -0.30
CA LEU A 100 -2.23 16.40 -0.35
C LEU A 100 -0.91 17.07 0.01
N CYS A 101 -0.14 16.39 0.85
CA CYS A 101 1.25 16.72 1.10
C CYS A 101 2.14 15.81 0.26
N PHE A 102 2.74 16.32 -0.82
CA PHE A 102 3.67 15.59 -1.66
C PHE A 102 5.08 15.61 -1.09
N ILE A 103 5.65 14.44 -0.80
CA ILE A 103 7.02 14.26 -0.33
C ILE A 103 7.82 13.65 -1.47
N LYS A 104 8.62 14.48 -2.16
CA LYS A 104 9.35 14.11 -3.39
C LYS A 104 10.79 13.64 -3.16
N SER A 105 11.25 13.66 -1.92
CA SER A 105 12.61 13.37 -1.53
C SER A 105 12.76 12.07 -0.73
N MET A 106 11.83 11.13 -0.91
CA MET A 106 11.93 9.82 -0.26
C MET A 106 13.17 9.07 -0.75
N HIS A 107 13.77 8.32 0.15
CA HIS A 107 15.00 7.60 -0.08
C HIS A 107 14.94 6.22 0.57
N THR A 108 15.53 5.22 -0.09
CA THR A 108 15.77 3.88 0.44
C THR A 108 17.11 3.35 -0.07
N GLU A 109 17.63 2.32 0.56
CA GLU A 109 18.91 1.70 0.15
C GLU A 109 18.72 0.43 -0.70
N ALA A 110 17.53 -0.18 -0.62
CA ALA A 110 17.23 -1.40 -1.34
C ALA A 110 16.88 -1.11 -2.79
N ILE A 111 17.50 -1.86 -3.71
CA ILE A 111 17.32 -1.69 -5.17
C ILE A 111 16.48 -2.81 -5.81
N ASN A 112 16.11 -3.85 -5.05
CA ASN A 112 15.27 -4.95 -5.50
C ASN A 112 13.97 -4.96 -4.70
N HIS A 113 12.86 -5.40 -5.31
CA HIS A 113 11.53 -5.34 -4.72
C HIS A 113 11.43 -6.05 -3.37
N ASP A 114 11.86 -7.30 -3.27
CA ASP A 114 11.67 -8.08 -2.05
C ASP A 114 12.32 -7.43 -0.81
N PRO A 115 13.62 -7.06 -0.80
CA PRO A 115 14.21 -6.33 0.32
C PRO A 115 13.64 -4.91 0.48
N ALA A 116 13.28 -4.21 -0.61
CA ALA A 116 12.72 -2.87 -0.53
C ALA A 116 11.32 -2.86 0.09
N VAL A 117 10.42 -3.73 -0.36
CA VAL A 117 9.09 -3.88 0.22
C VAL A 117 9.18 -4.33 1.68
N THR A 118 10.06 -5.30 1.98
CA THR A 118 10.30 -5.76 3.35
C THR A 118 10.77 -4.61 4.24
N PHE A 119 11.72 -3.80 3.77
CA PHE A 119 12.21 -2.62 4.49
C PHE A 119 11.09 -1.60 4.74
N PHE A 120 10.30 -1.29 3.72
CA PHE A 120 9.20 -0.33 3.83
C PHE A 120 8.13 -0.76 4.83
N GLN A 121 7.89 -2.07 4.96
CA GLN A 121 6.91 -2.62 5.88
C GLN A 121 7.43 -2.82 7.30
N THR A 122 8.72 -3.09 7.47
CA THR A 122 9.27 -3.58 8.74
C THR A 122 10.45 -2.77 9.29
N GLY A 123 10.97 -1.80 8.52
CA GLY A 123 12.20 -1.07 8.85
C GLY A 123 13.48 -1.91 8.72
N SER A 124 13.42 -3.10 8.10
CA SER A 124 14.57 -3.96 7.84
C SER A 124 14.47 -4.62 6.47
N GLN A 125 15.57 -4.72 5.74
CA GLN A 125 15.63 -5.49 4.49
C GLN A 125 15.55 -7.01 4.74
N GLN A 126 15.87 -7.44 5.95
CA GLN A 126 15.81 -8.85 6.36
C GLN A 126 14.43 -9.17 6.94
N PRO A 127 13.80 -10.30 6.54
CA PRO A 127 12.55 -10.77 7.14
C PRO A 127 12.68 -11.08 8.63
N GLY A 128 11.55 -11.13 9.35
CA GLY A 128 11.46 -11.54 10.73
C GLY A 128 11.18 -10.42 11.74
N ARG A 129 11.19 -9.15 11.28
CA ARG A 129 10.74 -8.03 12.12
C ARG A 129 9.25 -7.78 11.99
N PRO A 130 8.60 -7.23 13.05
CA PRO A 130 7.20 -6.86 12.98
C PRO A 130 6.94 -5.82 11.89
N SER A 131 5.81 -5.94 11.21
CA SER A 131 5.36 -4.94 10.25
C SER A 131 4.90 -3.66 10.95
N MET A 132 4.79 -2.57 10.19
CA MET A 132 4.28 -1.29 10.68
C MET A 132 2.92 -1.45 11.38
N GLY A 133 1.98 -2.16 10.76
CA GLY A 133 0.67 -2.42 11.36
C GLY A 133 0.75 -3.23 12.64
N SER A 134 1.68 -4.19 12.73
CA SER A 134 1.92 -4.95 13.97
C SER A 134 2.47 -4.09 15.11
N TRP A 135 3.37 -3.15 14.80
CA TRP A 135 3.86 -2.18 15.78
C TRP A 135 2.76 -1.23 16.26
N LEU A 136 1.88 -0.77 15.35
CA LEU A 136 0.75 0.08 15.71
C LEU A 136 -0.26 -0.67 16.58
N SER A 137 -0.57 -1.93 16.24
CA SER A 137 -1.39 -2.81 17.05
C SER A 137 -0.80 -3.00 18.46
N TYR A 138 0.49 -3.30 18.54
CA TYR A 138 1.19 -3.51 19.82
C TYR A 138 1.22 -2.24 20.67
N GLY A 139 1.57 -1.10 20.08
CA GLY A 139 1.79 0.14 20.84
C GLY A 139 0.51 0.89 21.19
N LEU A 140 -0.52 0.80 20.36
CA LEU A 140 -1.74 1.61 20.48
C LEU A 140 -3.00 0.78 20.75
N GLY A 141 -2.95 -0.53 20.57
CA GLY A 141 -4.06 -1.44 20.74
C GLY A 141 -5.20 -1.23 19.74
N SER A 142 -6.33 -1.88 19.98
CA SER A 142 -7.53 -1.80 19.14
C SER A 142 -8.48 -0.69 19.59
N LEU A 143 -9.18 -0.07 18.61
CA LEU A 143 -10.28 0.86 18.86
C LEU A 143 -11.64 0.15 18.83
N ASN A 144 -11.69 -1.09 18.34
CA ASN A 144 -12.92 -1.91 18.30
C ASN A 144 -12.67 -3.32 18.85
N LYS A 145 -13.77 -4.06 19.14
CA LYS A 145 -13.72 -5.40 19.75
C LYS A 145 -14.08 -6.53 18.78
N ASN A 146 -14.59 -6.21 17.60
CA ASN A 146 -15.25 -7.18 16.70
C ASN A 146 -14.51 -7.42 15.39
N LEU A 147 -13.51 -6.60 15.10
CA LEU A 147 -12.64 -6.68 13.93
C LEU A 147 -11.18 -6.60 14.34
N PRO A 148 -10.25 -7.17 13.54
CA PRO A 148 -8.83 -6.96 13.76
C PRO A 148 -8.48 -5.47 13.68
N ASP A 149 -7.52 -5.04 14.46
CA ASP A 149 -6.98 -3.67 14.44
C ASP A 149 -6.05 -3.41 13.24
N PHE A 150 -5.58 -4.48 12.60
CA PHE A 150 -4.78 -4.44 11.38
C PHE A 150 -5.36 -5.33 10.27
N VAL A 151 -5.89 -4.71 9.22
CA VAL A 151 -6.51 -5.39 8.08
C VAL A 151 -5.70 -5.13 6.80
N VAL A 152 -5.56 -6.16 5.98
CA VAL A 152 -4.85 -6.11 4.70
C VAL A 152 -5.79 -6.43 3.54
N LEU A 153 -5.75 -5.59 2.50
CA LEU A 153 -6.50 -5.74 1.26
C LEU A 153 -5.52 -5.83 0.08
N LEU A 154 -5.79 -6.71 -0.88
CA LEU A 154 -4.94 -6.88 -2.05
C LEU A 154 -5.72 -6.61 -3.33
N SER A 155 -5.10 -5.91 -4.27
CA SER A 155 -5.60 -5.73 -5.64
C SER A 155 -4.48 -5.84 -6.67
N ARG A 156 -4.87 -6.08 -7.93
CA ARG A 156 -3.95 -6.17 -9.05
C ARG A 156 -4.28 -5.09 -10.08
N GLY A 157 -3.25 -4.45 -10.59
CA GLY A 157 -3.40 -3.45 -11.61
C GLY A 157 -3.71 -4.03 -13.00
N THR A 158 -4.46 -3.28 -13.78
CA THR A 158 -4.84 -3.65 -15.15
C THR A 158 -3.73 -3.37 -16.15
N GLY A 159 -2.85 -2.40 -15.88
CA GLY A 159 -1.74 -2.04 -16.76
C GLY A 159 -0.65 -3.12 -16.82
N ARG A 160 -0.39 -3.81 -15.70
CA ARG A 160 0.54 -4.95 -15.62
C ARG A 160 0.02 -5.99 -14.61
N PRO A 161 -0.82 -6.95 -15.06
CA PRO A 161 -1.46 -7.92 -14.15
C PRO A 161 -0.49 -8.87 -13.43
N LYS A 162 0.71 -9.08 -13.98
CA LYS A 162 1.78 -9.87 -13.36
C LYS A 162 2.63 -8.96 -12.48
N GLY A 163 2.14 -8.66 -11.30
CA GLY A 163 2.88 -7.90 -10.28
C GLY A 163 3.88 -8.75 -9.51
N GLN A 164 4.72 -8.07 -8.71
CA GLN A 164 5.63 -8.74 -7.77
C GLN A 164 4.83 -9.54 -6.74
N PRO A 165 5.30 -10.73 -6.34
CA PRO A 165 4.66 -11.51 -5.30
C PRO A 165 4.66 -10.74 -3.97
N LEU A 166 3.52 -10.79 -3.28
CA LEU A 166 3.37 -10.30 -1.92
C LEU A 166 3.22 -11.49 -0.97
N TYR A 167 3.95 -11.48 0.11
CA TYR A 167 4.01 -12.58 1.07
C TYR A 167 3.42 -12.14 2.40
N SER A 168 2.78 -13.06 3.13
CA SER A 168 2.15 -12.79 4.42
C SER A 168 3.11 -12.23 5.47
N ARG A 169 4.42 -12.48 5.34
CA ARG A 169 5.42 -11.87 6.22
C ARG A 169 5.45 -10.34 6.18
N LEU A 170 4.95 -9.72 5.09
CA LEU A 170 4.90 -8.26 4.94
C LEU A 170 3.87 -7.58 5.87
N TRP A 171 2.94 -8.37 6.40
CA TRP A 171 2.00 -7.95 7.44
C TRP A 171 2.05 -8.85 8.68
N GLY A 172 3.19 -9.51 8.84
CA GLY A 172 3.44 -10.43 9.94
C GLY A 172 3.80 -9.71 11.24
N ASN A 173 3.56 -10.41 12.35
CA ASN A 173 3.88 -9.93 13.69
C ASN A 173 5.38 -10.01 14.05
N GLY A 174 6.21 -10.68 13.23
CA GLY A 174 7.63 -10.87 13.52
C GLY A 174 7.84 -11.57 14.88
N PHE A 175 8.56 -10.91 15.78
CA PHE A 175 8.81 -11.39 17.14
C PHE A 175 7.76 -10.93 18.18
N LEU A 176 6.77 -10.12 17.77
CA LEU A 176 5.65 -9.78 18.64
C LEU A 176 4.67 -10.94 18.73
N SER A 177 3.77 -10.88 19.71
CA SER A 177 2.66 -11.83 19.82
C SER A 177 1.86 -11.92 18.52
N SER A 178 1.37 -13.11 18.22
CA SER A 178 0.51 -13.40 17.08
C SER A 178 -0.81 -12.60 17.06
N LEU A 179 -1.22 -12.01 18.18
CA LEU A 179 -2.35 -11.08 18.28
C LEU A 179 -2.21 -9.85 17.38
N HIS A 180 -0.97 -9.42 17.12
CA HIS A 180 -0.65 -8.21 16.37
C HIS A 180 -0.44 -8.45 14.87
N GLN A 181 -0.69 -9.67 14.39
CA GLN A 181 -0.55 -9.99 12.98
C GLN A 181 -1.67 -9.38 12.15
N GLY A 182 -1.34 -8.85 10.98
CA GLY A 182 -2.33 -8.36 10.02
C GLY A 182 -3.18 -9.50 9.45
N VAL A 183 -4.47 -9.25 9.33
CA VAL A 183 -5.44 -10.20 8.79
C VAL A 183 -5.84 -9.80 7.38
N GLN A 184 -5.57 -10.68 6.41
CA GLN A 184 -5.95 -10.43 5.03
C GLN A 184 -7.44 -10.63 4.82
N PHE A 185 -8.12 -9.58 4.38
CA PHE A 185 -9.50 -9.61 3.92
C PHE A 185 -9.56 -9.64 2.39
N ARG A 186 -10.64 -10.19 1.85
CA ARG A 186 -10.87 -10.34 0.41
C ARG A 186 -12.20 -9.72 0.03
N SER A 187 -12.23 -9.03 -1.08
CA SER A 187 -13.48 -8.61 -1.74
C SER A 187 -14.12 -9.81 -2.44
N ALA A 188 -14.63 -10.79 -1.70
CA ALA A 188 -15.20 -12.02 -2.23
C ALA A 188 -16.29 -12.55 -1.29
N LYS A 189 -17.03 -13.57 -1.74
CA LYS A 189 -18.09 -14.23 -0.94
C LYS A 189 -17.61 -14.70 0.44
N ASP A 190 -16.32 -15.09 0.54
CA ASP A 190 -15.67 -15.45 1.80
C ASP A 190 -14.53 -14.44 2.08
N PRO A 191 -14.84 -13.33 2.76
CA PRO A 191 -13.87 -12.26 3.00
C PRO A 191 -12.64 -12.70 3.80
N VAL A 192 -12.81 -13.65 4.73
CA VAL A 192 -11.72 -14.25 5.49
C VAL A 192 -11.84 -15.77 5.35
N LEU A 193 -10.73 -16.42 4.98
CA LEU A 193 -10.71 -17.87 4.82
C LEU A 193 -10.96 -18.59 6.14
N PHE A 194 -11.72 -19.68 6.07
CA PHE A 194 -12.02 -20.55 7.22
C PHE A 194 -12.70 -19.86 8.40
N LEU A 195 -13.31 -18.70 8.16
CA LEU A 195 -14.02 -17.97 9.21
C LEU A 195 -15.36 -18.62 9.55
N LYS A 196 -16.06 -19.17 8.54
CA LYS A 196 -17.35 -19.83 8.72
C LYS A 196 -17.21 -21.17 9.44
N ASN A 197 -18.21 -21.51 10.24
CA ASN A 197 -18.30 -22.86 10.77
C ASN A 197 -18.51 -23.89 9.64
N PRO A 198 -18.03 -25.13 9.80
CA PRO A 198 -18.50 -26.25 8.99
C PRO A 198 -20.03 -26.37 9.08
N GLU A 199 -20.68 -26.89 8.02
CA GLU A 199 -22.16 -27.05 7.99
C GLU A 199 -22.71 -27.89 9.14
N SER A 200 -21.91 -28.81 9.66
CA SER A 200 -22.24 -29.68 10.79
C SER A 200 -22.15 -29.02 12.16
N LEU A 201 -21.70 -27.74 12.26
CA LEU A 201 -21.41 -27.08 13.53
C LEU A 201 -22.22 -25.79 13.67
N SER A 202 -23.20 -25.79 14.58
CA SER A 202 -24.00 -24.59 14.89
C SER A 202 -23.19 -23.52 15.61
N LYS A 203 -23.68 -22.25 15.59
CA LYS A 203 -23.07 -21.16 16.38
C LYS A 203 -23.03 -21.47 17.88
N GLN A 204 -24.07 -22.13 18.42
CA GLN A 204 -24.15 -22.46 19.84
C GLN A 204 -23.13 -23.53 20.22
N GLU A 205 -23.00 -24.57 19.41
CA GLU A 205 -21.97 -25.61 19.63
C GLU A 205 -20.57 -25.02 19.51
N ARG A 206 -20.32 -24.14 18.51
CA ARG A 206 -19.05 -23.43 18.40
C ARG A 206 -18.75 -22.60 19.66
N ARG A 207 -19.74 -21.88 20.22
CA ARG A 207 -19.56 -21.12 21.45
C ARG A 207 -19.16 -22.03 22.60
N LYS A 208 -19.86 -23.15 22.82
CA LYS A 208 -19.52 -24.13 23.86
C LYS A 208 -18.11 -24.69 23.69
N MET A 209 -17.72 -25.01 22.46
CA MET A 209 -16.32 -25.45 22.18
C MET A 209 -15.29 -24.42 22.60
N LEU A 210 -15.55 -23.13 22.30
CA LEU A 210 -14.63 -22.06 22.69
C LEU A 210 -14.59 -21.86 24.19
N ASP A 211 -15.72 -22.00 24.90
CA ASP A 211 -15.77 -21.93 26.35
C ASP A 211 -14.92 -23.04 26.98
N TYR A 212 -15.07 -24.29 26.54
CA TYR A 212 -14.22 -25.41 26.99
C TYR A 212 -12.74 -25.23 26.65
N LEU A 213 -12.42 -24.74 25.45
CA LEU A 213 -11.04 -24.44 25.06
C LEU A 213 -10.45 -23.34 25.94
N SER A 214 -11.23 -22.32 26.29
CA SER A 214 -10.79 -21.26 27.19
C SER A 214 -10.43 -21.83 28.57
N GLU A 215 -11.31 -22.66 29.18
CA GLU A 215 -11.07 -23.31 30.46
C GLU A 215 -9.79 -24.17 30.45
N LEU A 216 -9.64 -25.01 29.40
CA LEU A 216 -8.45 -25.87 29.26
C LEU A 216 -7.16 -25.05 29.10
N ASN A 217 -7.22 -23.99 28.33
CA ASN A 217 -6.07 -23.13 28.09
C ASN A 217 -5.69 -22.31 29.34
N GLU A 218 -6.67 -21.84 30.13
CA GLU A 218 -6.42 -21.17 31.41
C GLU A 218 -5.74 -22.12 32.43
N GLU A 219 -6.13 -23.39 32.44
CA GLU A 219 -5.44 -24.39 33.28
C GLU A 219 -4.00 -24.61 32.82
N GLN A 220 -3.78 -24.67 31.51
CA GLN A 220 -2.43 -24.79 30.94
C GLN A 220 -1.56 -23.58 31.23
N GLU A 221 -2.11 -22.36 31.09
CA GLU A 221 -1.39 -21.14 31.42
C GLU A 221 -0.97 -21.10 32.91
N LYS A 222 -1.91 -21.44 33.80
CA LYS A 222 -1.61 -21.54 35.24
C LYS A 222 -0.51 -22.56 35.54
N LYS A 223 -0.46 -23.66 34.78
CA LYS A 223 0.52 -24.76 35.00
C LYS A 223 1.88 -24.48 34.39
N PHE A 224 1.95 -23.83 33.23
CA PHE A 224 3.18 -23.67 32.44
C PHE A 224 3.63 -22.20 32.29
N GLY A 225 2.79 -21.22 32.63
CA GLY A 225 3.13 -19.79 32.52
C GLY A 225 3.30 -19.27 31.10
N ASP A 226 2.81 -20.01 30.08
CA ASP A 226 2.97 -19.65 28.69
C ASP A 226 1.87 -18.67 28.25
N LYS A 227 2.25 -17.40 28.06
CA LYS A 227 1.35 -16.33 27.61
C LYS A 227 0.80 -16.52 26.20
N GLU A 228 1.44 -17.34 25.34
CA GLU A 228 0.91 -17.63 24.00
C GLU A 228 -0.41 -18.43 24.06
N VAL A 229 -0.68 -19.11 25.17
CA VAL A 229 -1.96 -19.79 25.40
C VAL A 229 -3.10 -18.76 25.50
N SER A 230 -2.95 -17.71 26.29
CA SER A 230 -3.93 -16.61 26.40
C SER A 230 -4.12 -15.86 25.06
N ASN A 231 -3.04 -15.69 24.31
CA ASN A 231 -3.10 -15.08 22.97
C ASN A 231 -3.97 -15.90 22.02
N ARG A 232 -3.86 -17.24 22.05
CA ARG A 232 -4.71 -18.14 21.24
C ARG A 232 -6.18 -18.05 21.62
N ILE A 233 -6.50 -18.00 22.92
CA ILE A 233 -7.87 -17.78 23.39
C ILE A 233 -8.43 -16.50 22.77
N SER A 234 -7.69 -15.40 22.89
CA SER A 234 -8.07 -14.10 22.37
C SER A 234 -8.29 -14.12 20.84
N GLN A 235 -7.45 -14.86 20.11
CA GLN A 235 -7.61 -15.04 18.64
C GLN A 235 -8.86 -15.84 18.28
N TYR A 236 -9.17 -16.91 19.01
CA TYR A 236 -10.39 -17.68 18.78
C TYR A 236 -11.65 -16.86 19.08
N GLU A 237 -11.63 -16.10 20.15
CA GLU A 237 -12.71 -15.18 20.50
C GLU A 237 -12.90 -14.08 19.42
N MET A 238 -11.80 -13.51 18.92
CA MET A 238 -11.85 -12.57 17.82
C MET A 238 -12.44 -13.22 16.56
N ALA A 239 -11.95 -14.40 16.16
CA ALA A 239 -12.46 -15.12 14.99
C ALA A 239 -13.96 -15.42 15.11
N TYR A 240 -14.45 -15.76 16.31
CA TYR A 240 -15.88 -15.99 16.55
C TYR A 240 -16.69 -14.70 16.35
N ARG A 241 -16.26 -13.57 16.90
CA ARG A 241 -16.93 -12.27 16.69
C ARG A 241 -16.91 -11.85 15.23
N MET A 242 -15.80 -12.10 14.54
CA MET A 242 -15.63 -11.80 13.11
C MET A 242 -16.63 -12.56 12.21
N GLN A 243 -17.14 -13.72 12.62
CA GLN A 243 -18.14 -14.48 11.84
C GLN A 243 -19.40 -13.66 11.50
N THR A 244 -19.73 -12.67 12.32
CA THR A 244 -20.88 -11.77 12.08
C THR A 244 -20.40 -10.43 11.53
N SER A 245 -19.40 -9.82 12.16
CA SER A 245 -18.95 -8.45 11.82
C SER A 245 -18.27 -8.33 10.47
N VAL A 246 -17.52 -9.35 10.03
CA VAL A 246 -16.80 -9.30 8.75
C VAL A 246 -17.75 -9.32 7.55
N PRO A 247 -18.70 -10.28 7.42
CA PRO A 247 -19.65 -10.26 6.31
C PRO A 247 -20.43 -8.95 6.21
N GLU A 248 -20.90 -8.40 7.33
CA GLU A 248 -21.59 -7.11 7.37
C GLU A 248 -20.71 -5.94 6.90
N THR A 249 -19.47 -5.88 7.38
CA THR A 249 -18.56 -4.79 7.03
C THR A 249 -18.09 -4.87 5.58
N MET A 250 -17.89 -6.08 5.06
CA MET A 250 -17.36 -6.32 3.71
C MET A 250 -18.45 -6.34 2.62
N ASP A 251 -19.71 -6.24 2.99
CA ASP A 251 -20.79 -6.08 2.03
C ASP A 251 -20.86 -4.62 1.57
N ILE A 252 -20.77 -4.41 0.26
CA ILE A 252 -20.88 -3.10 -0.41
C ILE A 252 -22.15 -3.02 -1.28
N SER A 253 -23.06 -4.00 -1.20
CA SER A 253 -24.25 -4.06 -2.03
C SER A 253 -25.29 -2.99 -1.65
N ASP A 254 -25.22 -2.49 -0.43
CA ASP A 254 -26.07 -1.43 0.12
C ASP A 254 -25.48 0.00 -0.05
N GLU A 255 -24.30 0.12 -0.66
CA GLU A 255 -23.71 1.44 -0.91
C GLU A 255 -24.55 2.22 -1.91
N PRO A 256 -24.87 3.49 -1.61
CA PRO A 256 -25.63 4.35 -2.51
C PRO A 256 -24.96 4.50 -3.88
N GLU A 257 -25.77 4.57 -4.93
CA GLU A 257 -25.26 4.66 -6.31
C GLU A 257 -24.34 5.87 -6.54
N ASN A 258 -24.62 6.99 -5.88
CA ASN A 258 -23.76 8.18 -5.95
C ASN A 258 -22.37 7.94 -5.32
N ILE A 259 -22.29 7.14 -4.27
CA ILE A 259 -21.01 6.72 -3.68
C ILE A 259 -20.28 5.77 -4.63
N LEU A 260 -20.94 4.75 -5.18
CA LEU A 260 -20.32 3.87 -6.17
C LEU A 260 -19.78 4.66 -7.37
N LYS A 261 -20.53 5.63 -7.87
CA LYS A 261 -20.10 6.53 -8.97
C LYS A 261 -18.89 7.39 -8.58
N LEU A 262 -18.83 7.86 -7.33
CA LEU A 262 -17.68 8.63 -6.82
C LEU A 262 -16.39 7.83 -6.93
N TYR A 263 -16.41 6.55 -6.53
CA TYR A 263 -15.24 5.65 -6.61
C TYR A 263 -14.97 5.10 -8.01
N GLY A 264 -15.89 5.29 -8.96
CA GLY A 264 -15.72 4.99 -10.36
C GLY A 264 -16.28 3.64 -10.83
N PRO A 265 -16.10 3.30 -12.11
CA PRO A 265 -16.82 2.20 -12.78
C PRO A 265 -16.46 0.80 -12.27
N ASN A 266 -15.40 0.67 -11.51
CA ASN A 266 -14.96 -0.60 -10.92
C ASN A 266 -15.27 -0.72 -9.42
N ALA A 267 -16.01 0.22 -8.85
CA ALA A 267 -16.33 0.30 -7.41
C ALA A 267 -17.07 -0.94 -6.88
N ASN A 268 -17.97 -1.50 -7.68
CA ASN A 268 -18.76 -2.69 -7.34
C ASN A 268 -18.16 -4.03 -7.81
N LYS A 269 -16.91 -3.99 -8.38
CA LYS A 269 -16.24 -5.21 -8.86
C LYS A 269 -15.28 -5.74 -7.78
N PRO A 270 -15.54 -6.93 -7.22
CA PRO A 270 -14.69 -7.52 -6.19
C PRO A 270 -13.21 -7.63 -6.61
N GLY A 271 -12.30 -7.33 -5.68
CA GLY A 271 -10.86 -7.45 -5.90
C GLY A 271 -10.22 -6.29 -6.67
N THR A 272 -10.99 -5.31 -7.13
CA THR A 272 -10.45 -4.09 -7.73
C THR A 272 -9.92 -3.13 -6.68
N TYR A 273 -9.05 -2.22 -7.08
CA TYR A 273 -8.56 -1.17 -6.20
C TYR A 273 -9.71 -0.27 -5.71
N ALA A 274 -10.67 0.07 -6.58
CA ALA A 274 -11.83 0.88 -6.24
C ALA A 274 -12.72 0.24 -5.18
N ALA A 275 -13.07 -1.05 -5.33
CA ALA A 275 -13.81 -1.78 -4.33
C ALA A 275 -13.06 -1.84 -2.98
N ASN A 276 -11.74 -2.07 -3.02
CA ASN A 276 -10.91 -2.08 -1.83
C ASN A 276 -10.81 -0.71 -1.14
N CYS A 277 -10.88 0.40 -1.89
CA CYS A 277 -10.96 1.74 -1.30
C CYS A 277 -12.28 1.95 -0.53
N ILE A 278 -13.41 1.50 -1.06
CA ILE A 278 -14.70 1.51 -0.33
C ILE A 278 -14.59 0.65 0.94
N LEU A 279 -14.04 -0.55 0.83
CA LEU A 279 -13.86 -1.42 1.99
C LEU A 279 -12.92 -0.82 3.04
N ALA A 280 -11.86 -0.14 2.63
CA ALA A 280 -10.98 0.59 3.55
C ALA A 280 -11.75 1.67 4.31
N ARG A 281 -12.61 2.46 3.64
CA ARG A 281 -13.47 3.45 4.30
C ARG A 281 -14.44 2.78 5.29
N LYS A 282 -15.13 1.68 4.89
CA LYS A 282 -16.04 0.93 5.80
C LYS A 282 -15.31 0.38 7.03
N LEU A 283 -14.08 -0.10 6.87
CA LEU A 283 -13.25 -0.56 7.98
C LEU A 283 -12.86 0.58 8.93
N ILE A 284 -12.54 1.75 8.40
CA ILE A 284 -12.28 2.96 9.21
C ILE A 284 -13.52 3.39 9.98
N GLU A 285 -14.70 3.35 9.38
CA GLU A 285 -15.99 3.62 10.06
C GLU A 285 -16.28 2.65 11.21
N LYS A 286 -15.72 1.45 11.17
CA LYS A 286 -15.79 0.44 12.23
C LYS A 286 -14.58 0.48 13.18
N ASP A 287 -13.83 1.57 13.17
CA ASP A 287 -12.67 1.79 14.04
C ASP A 287 -11.53 0.76 13.88
N VAL A 288 -11.33 0.24 12.69
CA VAL A 288 -10.09 -0.50 12.38
C VAL A 288 -8.93 0.50 12.36
N ARG A 289 -7.89 0.25 13.17
CA ARG A 289 -6.80 1.20 13.37
C ARG A 289 -5.89 1.34 12.15
N PHE A 290 -5.56 0.22 11.50
CA PHE A 290 -4.65 0.22 10.37
C PHE A 290 -5.20 -0.64 9.23
N VAL A 291 -5.46 -0.01 8.09
CA VAL A 291 -5.88 -0.67 6.85
C VAL A 291 -4.77 -0.51 5.82
N GLN A 292 -4.20 -1.62 5.39
CA GLN A 292 -3.17 -1.63 4.35
C GLN A 292 -3.71 -2.22 3.06
N LEU A 293 -3.78 -1.39 2.02
CA LEU A 293 -4.17 -1.81 0.69
C LEU A 293 -2.93 -1.92 -0.20
N TYR A 294 -2.62 -3.12 -0.66
CA TYR A 294 -1.58 -3.35 -1.65
C TYR A 294 -2.19 -3.36 -3.05
N HIS A 295 -1.65 -2.52 -3.93
CA HIS A 295 -1.97 -2.52 -5.36
C HIS A 295 -0.74 -2.87 -6.18
N MET A 296 -0.76 -4.05 -6.82
CA MET A 296 0.37 -4.58 -7.59
C MET A 296 0.37 -4.09 -9.02
N GLY A 297 1.55 -4.02 -9.65
CA GLY A 297 1.67 -3.83 -11.11
C GLY A 297 2.44 -2.58 -11.54
N TRP A 298 3.14 -1.89 -10.62
CA TRP A 298 3.91 -0.70 -10.94
C TRP A 298 5.34 -0.98 -11.43
N ASP A 299 5.69 -2.25 -11.60
CA ASP A 299 7.04 -2.66 -12.03
C ASP A 299 7.18 -2.66 -13.55
N GLN A 300 7.27 -1.47 -14.17
CA GLN A 300 7.30 -1.32 -15.62
C GLN A 300 8.72 -1.24 -16.18
N HIS A 301 9.30 -2.41 -16.46
CA HIS A 301 10.63 -2.57 -17.07
C HIS A 301 10.60 -2.55 -18.62
N SER A 302 9.42 -2.55 -19.23
CA SER A 302 9.18 -2.40 -20.66
C SER A 302 7.81 -1.77 -20.87
N ASP A 303 7.56 -1.21 -22.04
CA ASP A 303 6.27 -0.66 -22.45
C ASP A 303 5.62 0.27 -21.41
N LEU A 304 6.45 0.96 -20.62
CA LEU A 304 5.99 1.82 -19.53
C LEU A 304 4.92 2.83 -19.98
N PRO A 305 5.05 3.53 -21.12
CA PRO A 305 4.03 4.50 -21.55
C PRO A 305 2.63 3.91 -21.75
N MET A 306 2.54 2.62 -22.07
CA MET A 306 1.26 1.91 -22.22
C MET A 306 0.78 1.39 -20.86
N GLN A 307 1.64 0.71 -20.13
CA GLN A 307 1.29 0.04 -18.89
C GLN A 307 0.91 1.01 -17.77
N ILE A 308 1.59 2.17 -17.68
CA ILE A 308 1.33 3.16 -16.64
C ILE A 308 -0.07 3.79 -16.74
N LYS A 309 -0.63 3.86 -17.97
CA LYS A 309 -2.01 4.35 -18.20
C LYS A 309 -3.04 3.48 -17.49
N GLY A 310 -2.91 2.16 -17.63
CA GLY A 310 -3.80 1.21 -16.95
C GLY A 310 -3.68 1.32 -15.42
N GLN A 311 -2.45 1.38 -14.91
CA GLN A 311 -2.19 1.53 -13.47
C GLN A 311 -2.74 2.86 -12.92
N ALA A 312 -2.52 3.97 -13.62
CA ALA A 312 -3.05 5.27 -13.22
C ALA A 312 -4.59 5.28 -13.23
N ASN A 313 -5.20 4.69 -14.27
CA ASN A 313 -6.66 4.59 -14.37
C ASN A 313 -7.28 3.76 -13.22
N ASP A 314 -6.56 2.74 -12.73
CA ASP A 314 -7.03 1.93 -11.60
C ASP A 314 -7.07 2.73 -10.29
N VAL A 315 -6.13 3.67 -10.08
CA VAL A 315 -5.90 4.29 -8.76
C VAL A 315 -6.36 5.73 -8.66
N ASP A 316 -6.44 6.49 -9.75
CA ASP A 316 -6.65 7.93 -9.72
C ASP A 316 -8.00 8.30 -9.08
N GLN A 317 -9.10 7.94 -9.72
CA GLN A 317 -10.43 8.27 -9.22
C GLN A 317 -10.72 7.67 -7.84
N PRO A 318 -10.44 6.36 -7.57
CA PRO A 318 -10.74 5.78 -6.28
C PRO A 318 -9.93 6.36 -5.11
N THR A 319 -8.67 6.76 -5.37
CA THR A 319 -7.85 7.41 -4.33
C THR A 319 -8.42 8.77 -3.97
N ALA A 320 -8.75 9.58 -4.96
CA ALA A 320 -9.38 10.88 -4.73
C ALA A 320 -10.74 10.74 -4.04
N ALA A 321 -11.54 9.77 -4.48
CA ALA A 321 -12.83 9.47 -3.89
C ALA A 321 -12.71 9.08 -2.41
N LEU A 322 -11.76 8.21 -2.06
CA LEU A 322 -11.54 7.79 -0.68
C LEU A 322 -11.23 8.99 0.23
N ILE A 323 -10.33 9.87 -0.19
CA ILE A 323 -9.95 11.06 0.57
C ILE A 323 -11.16 11.99 0.76
N MET A 324 -11.91 12.26 -0.31
CA MET A 324 -13.07 13.14 -0.26
C MET A 324 -14.26 12.54 0.50
N ASP A 325 -14.48 11.23 0.40
CA ASP A 325 -15.54 10.52 1.14
C ASP A 325 -15.24 10.55 2.65
N LEU A 326 -13.99 10.29 3.04
CA LEU A 326 -13.57 10.42 4.45
C LEU A 326 -13.69 11.87 4.95
N LYS A 327 -13.36 12.86 4.12
CA LYS A 327 -13.52 14.28 4.45
C LYS A 327 -14.99 14.63 4.67
N GLN A 328 -15.89 14.22 3.77
CA GLN A 328 -17.32 14.47 3.86
C GLN A 328 -17.96 13.83 5.12
N ARG A 329 -17.40 12.69 5.57
CA ARG A 329 -17.86 11.98 6.77
C ARG A 329 -17.23 12.50 8.06
N GLY A 330 -16.33 13.50 8.00
CA GLY A 330 -15.59 13.99 9.16
C GLY A 330 -14.58 13.00 9.73
N LEU A 331 -14.15 12.01 8.94
CA LEU A 331 -13.20 10.98 9.34
C LEU A 331 -11.76 11.30 8.93
N LEU A 332 -11.57 12.23 7.98
CA LEU A 332 -10.25 12.57 7.48
C LEU A 332 -9.39 13.29 8.53
N GLU A 333 -10.02 14.03 9.45
CA GLU A 333 -9.32 14.81 10.48
C GLU A 333 -8.53 13.95 11.48
N ASP A 334 -8.92 12.69 11.65
CA ASP A 334 -8.25 11.74 12.54
C ASP A 334 -7.81 10.43 11.84
N THR A 335 -7.84 10.44 10.49
CA THR A 335 -7.35 9.35 9.66
C THR A 335 -6.22 9.85 8.76
N LEU A 336 -5.02 9.26 8.91
CA LEU A 336 -3.88 9.51 8.04
C LEU A 336 -3.93 8.58 6.83
N ILE A 337 -3.89 9.14 5.64
CA ILE A 337 -3.76 8.39 4.39
C ILE A 337 -2.33 8.55 3.88
N VAL A 338 -1.68 7.43 3.54
CA VAL A 338 -0.36 7.39 2.92
C VAL A 338 -0.47 6.68 1.58
N TRP A 339 0.05 7.28 0.52
CA TRP A 339 0.13 6.69 -0.80
C TRP A 339 1.58 6.66 -1.28
N GLY A 340 2.07 5.52 -1.73
CA GLY A 340 3.42 5.39 -2.29
C GLY A 340 3.87 3.95 -2.42
N GLY A 341 5.04 3.77 -3.03
CA GLY A 341 5.67 2.46 -3.23
C GLY A 341 7.02 2.37 -2.53
N GLU A 342 7.73 1.28 -2.82
CA GLU A 342 8.98 0.92 -2.14
C GLU A 342 10.22 1.67 -2.62
N PHE A 343 10.20 2.21 -3.85
CA PHE A 343 11.23 3.06 -4.46
C PHE A 343 10.70 3.76 -5.72
N GLY A 344 11.53 4.58 -6.35
CA GLY A 344 11.23 5.24 -7.61
C GLY A 344 11.85 4.56 -8.84
N ARG A 345 11.87 5.30 -9.95
CA ARG A 345 12.37 4.84 -11.23
C ARG A 345 13.46 5.76 -11.78
N THR A 346 14.35 5.20 -12.59
CA THR A 346 15.48 5.92 -13.20
C THR A 346 15.03 6.98 -14.21
N SER A 347 15.86 8.01 -14.39
CA SER A 347 15.69 9.01 -15.45
C SER A 347 16.07 8.49 -16.84
N TYR A 348 16.81 7.38 -16.90
CA TYR A 348 17.19 6.72 -18.16
C TYR A 348 16.25 5.54 -18.46
N GLY A 349 16.18 5.19 -19.75
CA GLY A 349 15.43 4.04 -20.22
C GLY A 349 16.17 2.73 -19.97
N GLN A 350 15.44 1.75 -19.46
CA GLN A 350 15.87 0.36 -19.51
C GLN A 350 15.57 -0.18 -20.91
N LEU A 351 16.61 -0.71 -21.54
CA LEU A 351 16.59 -1.24 -22.90
C LEU A 351 16.87 -2.74 -22.85
N GLN A 352 16.15 -3.51 -23.64
CA GLN A 352 16.29 -4.98 -23.63
C GLN A 352 17.55 -5.49 -24.35
N THR A 353 18.23 -4.60 -25.09
CA THR A 353 19.44 -4.95 -25.87
C THR A 353 20.46 -3.80 -25.84
N SER A 354 21.73 -4.15 -25.83
CA SER A 354 22.88 -3.24 -25.77
C SER A 354 23.25 -2.60 -27.12
N LEU A 355 22.30 -2.03 -27.89
CA LEU A 355 22.55 -1.58 -29.26
C LEU A 355 22.21 -0.11 -29.50
N SER A 356 23.21 0.68 -29.80
CA SER A 356 23.22 2.14 -29.86
C SER A 356 22.28 2.82 -30.87
N LYS A 357 21.91 2.20 -31.99
CA LYS A 357 20.99 2.78 -32.99
C LYS A 357 19.57 2.24 -32.91
N GLU A 358 19.36 1.02 -32.46
CA GLU A 358 18.06 0.43 -32.17
C GLU A 358 17.42 1.00 -30.90
N ASP A 359 18.22 1.39 -29.94
CA ASP A 359 17.79 1.99 -28.67
C ASP A 359 16.94 3.26 -28.87
N LEU A 360 17.33 4.12 -29.78
CA LEU A 360 16.54 5.31 -30.12
C LEU A 360 15.20 4.98 -30.81
N ARG A 361 15.13 3.88 -31.57
CA ARG A 361 13.87 3.39 -32.16
C ARG A 361 12.94 2.85 -31.10
N VAL A 362 13.46 2.09 -30.13
CA VAL A 362 12.71 1.54 -28.98
C VAL A 362 12.16 2.69 -28.12
N ILE A 363 12.96 3.70 -27.85
CA ILE A 363 12.55 4.89 -27.09
C ILE A 363 11.48 5.67 -27.85
N LYS A 364 11.65 5.91 -29.17
CA LYS A 364 10.68 6.61 -30.01
C LYS A 364 9.37 5.85 -30.11
N ALA A 365 9.41 4.51 -30.16
CA ALA A 365 8.23 3.65 -30.19
C ALA A 365 7.52 3.50 -28.82
N GLY A 366 8.05 4.10 -27.75
CA GLY A 366 7.48 3.99 -26.40
C GLY A 366 7.61 2.58 -25.76
N LYS A 367 8.52 1.77 -26.27
CA LYS A 367 8.75 0.38 -25.80
C LYS A 367 9.81 0.27 -24.72
N TYR A 368 10.15 1.37 -24.08
CA TYR A 368 11.10 1.42 -22.96
C TYR A 368 10.40 1.20 -21.61
N GLY A 369 11.19 0.77 -20.64
CA GLY A 369 10.86 0.81 -19.22
C GLY A 369 11.83 1.72 -18.48
N ARG A 370 11.73 1.73 -17.16
CA ARG A 370 12.68 2.37 -16.26
C ARG A 370 13.14 1.37 -15.22
N ASP A 371 14.42 1.41 -14.89
CA ASP A 371 14.97 0.60 -13.83
C ASP A 371 14.64 1.17 -12.45
N HIS A 372 14.96 0.46 -11.39
CA HIS A 372 14.73 0.89 -10.01
C HIS A 372 15.67 2.05 -9.63
N HIS A 373 15.11 3.03 -8.92
CA HIS A 373 15.88 4.15 -8.40
C HIS A 373 15.54 4.41 -6.92
N PRO A 374 16.42 3.98 -6.00
CA PRO A 374 16.12 4.06 -4.57
C PRO A 374 16.33 5.46 -3.97
N ARG A 375 17.13 6.32 -4.60
CA ARG A 375 17.60 7.57 -3.99
C ARG A 375 16.63 8.74 -4.05
N CYS A 376 15.58 8.66 -4.86
CA CYS A 376 14.58 9.71 -4.97
C CYS A 376 13.27 9.14 -5.50
N PHE A 377 12.21 9.26 -4.72
CA PHE A 377 10.86 8.91 -5.16
C PHE A 377 9.81 9.73 -4.40
N THR A 378 8.57 9.66 -4.88
CA THR A 378 7.49 10.46 -4.36
C THR A 378 6.47 9.60 -3.65
N ILE A 379 6.10 10.02 -2.46
CA ILE A 379 4.88 9.60 -1.77
C ILE A 379 4.00 10.83 -1.53
N PHE A 380 2.74 10.64 -1.21
CA PHE A 380 1.93 11.70 -0.65
C PHE A 380 1.13 11.23 0.57
N MET A 381 0.75 12.20 1.39
CA MET A 381 -0.08 12.00 2.58
C MET A 381 -1.29 12.93 2.52
N ALA A 382 -2.37 12.52 3.18
CA ALA A 382 -3.58 13.31 3.38
C ALA A 382 -4.18 13.05 4.76
N GLY A 383 -4.94 14.02 5.29
CA GLY A 383 -5.67 13.89 6.55
C GLY A 383 -4.87 14.22 7.78
N ALA A 384 -5.14 13.54 8.87
CA ALA A 384 -4.55 13.77 10.19
C ALA A 384 -3.04 13.50 10.20
N GLY A 385 -2.26 14.51 9.94
CA GLY A 385 -0.79 14.45 9.92
C GLY A 385 -0.15 15.71 10.43
#